data_6dfd64add073107c42f27125e91c7cff
#
_entry.id   6dfd64add073107c42f27125e91c7cff
#
_cell.length_a   1.000
_cell.length_b   1.000
_cell.length_c   1.000
_cell.angle_alpha   90.00
_cell.angle_beta   90.00
_cell.angle_gamma   90.00
#
_symmetry.space_group_name_H-M   'P 1'
#
loop_
_entity.id
_entity.type
_entity.pdbx_description
1 polymer ?
#
loop_
_entity_poly.entity_id
_entity_poly.type
_entity_poly.pdbx_seq_one_letter_code
_entity_poly.pdbx_strand_id
1 'polypeptide(L)'
;DQRAKVIKKSTEDLFKQLKIKSKELEIAKEIEELALNDDYFKEKNLYPNVDFYSGIILKALGIPVSMFTPIFAVGRTVGWLSQWKEMIEDNEFKITRPRQLYTGEKDKNYRGVSEREKKSIFNLLWLKKTFLNNQ
;
A
#
# COMPACT_ATOMS: atom_id res chain seq x y z
N ASP A 1 -3.58 -12.29 -1.89
CA ASP A 1 -2.90 -11.11 -1.35
C ASP A 1 -3.06 -11.08 0.17
N GLN A 2 -1.93 -11.10 0.92
CA GLN A 2 -1.96 -11.10 2.39
C GLN A 2 -2.58 -9.81 2.95
N ARG A 3 -2.41 -8.69 2.24
CA ARG A 3 -3.00 -7.40 2.62
C ARG A 3 -4.52 -7.45 2.59
N ALA A 4 -5.12 -8.16 1.64
CA ALA A 4 -6.57 -8.32 1.55
C ALA A 4 -7.15 -9.01 2.80
N LYS A 5 -6.46 -10.00 3.35
CA LYS A 5 -6.86 -10.66 4.60
C LYS A 5 -6.82 -9.72 5.80
N VAL A 6 -5.78 -8.89 5.89
CA VAL A 6 -5.65 -7.90 6.97
C VAL A 6 -6.76 -6.84 6.86
N ILE A 7 -6.99 -6.31 5.66
CA ILE A 7 -8.05 -5.31 5.43
C ILE A 7 -9.43 -5.89 5.72
N LYS A 8 -9.72 -7.12 5.29
CA LYS A 8 -10.98 -7.81 5.62
C LYS A 8 -11.21 -7.83 7.13
N LYS A 9 -10.23 -8.33 7.89
CA LYS A 9 -10.31 -8.38 9.35
C LYS A 9 -10.51 -6.99 9.96
N SER A 10 -9.73 -6.00 9.52
CA SER A 10 -9.86 -4.62 9.99
C SER A 10 -11.24 -4.04 9.70
N THR A 11 -11.82 -4.38 8.53
CA THR A 11 -13.20 -3.98 8.18
C THR A 11 -14.19 -4.57 9.16
N GLU A 12 -14.12 -5.86 9.42
CA GLU A 12 -15.03 -6.54 10.35
C GLU A 12 -14.93 -5.98 11.79
N ASP A 13 -13.71 -5.74 12.25
CA ASP A 13 -13.46 -5.18 13.58
C ASP A 13 -13.99 -3.75 13.69
N LEU A 14 -13.79 -2.91 12.68
CA LEU A 14 -14.30 -1.55 12.61
C LEU A 14 -15.84 -1.52 12.69
N PHE A 15 -16.51 -2.34 11.86
CA PHE A 15 -17.97 -2.38 11.84
C PHE A 15 -18.56 -2.91 13.14
N LYS A 16 -17.90 -3.84 13.82
CA LYS A 16 -18.26 -4.30 15.15
C LYS A 16 -18.14 -3.18 16.19
N GLN A 17 -17.02 -2.44 16.18
CA GLN A 17 -16.77 -1.34 17.10
C GLN A 17 -17.78 -0.20 16.92
N LEU A 18 -18.04 0.18 15.68
CA LEU A 18 -18.99 1.24 15.34
C LEU A 18 -20.46 0.81 15.47
N LYS A 19 -20.74 -0.48 15.68
CA LYS A 19 -22.09 -1.07 15.69
C LYS A 19 -22.91 -0.71 14.45
N ILE A 20 -22.25 -0.58 13.30
CA ILE A 20 -22.89 -0.26 12.03
C ILE A 20 -23.23 -1.57 11.30
N LYS A 21 -24.48 -1.67 10.83
CA LYS A 21 -24.87 -2.70 9.85
C LYS A 21 -24.72 -2.11 8.46
N SER A 22 -23.95 -2.77 7.59
CA SER A 22 -23.73 -2.35 6.20
C SER A 22 -24.15 -3.46 5.26
N LYS A 23 -25.13 -3.15 4.42
CA LYS A 23 -25.52 -4.05 3.32
C LYS A 23 -24.37 -4.28 2.33
N GLU A 24 -23.57 -3.26 2.10
CA GLU A 24 -22.42 -3.34 1.21
C GLU A 24 -21.38 -4.35 1.72
N LEU A 25 -21.16 -4.42 3.04
CA LEU A 25 -20.24 -5.40 3.62
C LEU A 25 -20.81 -6.82 3.51
N GLU A 26 -22.13 -6.99 3.70
CA GLU A 26 -22.79 -8.30 3.54
C GLU A 26 -22.68 -8.78 2.10
N ILE A 27 -23.03 -7.92 1.12
CA ILE A 27 -22.91 -8.22 -0.31
C ILE A 27 -21.45 -8.55 -0.70
N ALA A 28 -20.49 -7.79 -0.20
CA ALA A 28 -19.08 -8.06 -0.49
C ALA A 28 -18.64 -9.44 0.02
N LYS A 29 -19.08 -9.85 1.21
CA LYS A 29 -18.80 -11.20 1.74
C LYS A 29 -19.42 -12.31 0.88
N GLU A 30 -20.65 -12.12 0.45
CA GLU A 30 -21.33 -13.07 -0.44
C GLU A 30 -20.61 -13.18 -1.80
N ILE A 31 -20.22 -12.04 -2.39
CA ILE A 31 -19.44 -12.02 -3.64
C ILE A 31 -18.10 -12.72 -3.46
N GLU A 32 -17.39 -12.47 -2.36
CA GLU A 32 -16.13 -13.14 -2.07
C GLU A 32 -16.32 -14.65 -1.97
N GLU A 33 -17.35 -15.10 -1.23
CA GLU A 33 -17.64 -16.53 -1.06
C GLU A 33 -17.99 -17.20 -2.39
N LEU A 34 -18.84 -16.58 -3.20
CA LEU A 34 -19.18 -17.06 -4.52
C LEU A 34 -17.94 -17.15 -5.43
N ALA A 35 -17.12 -16.11 -5.47
CA ALA A 35 -15.92 -16.08 -6.29
C ALA A 35 -14.88 -17.14 -5.86
N LEU A 36 -14.72 -17.38 -4.55
CA LEU A 36 -13.81 -18.39 -4.03
C LEU A 36 -14.27 -19.82 -4.32
N ASN A 37 -15.56 -20.04 -4.57
CA ASN A 37 -16.14 -21.35 -4.88
C ASN A 37 -16.33 -21.57 -6.38
N ASP A 38 -16.33 -20.53 -7.20
CA ASP A 38 -16.49 -20.60 -8.64
C ASP A 38 -15.23 -21.11 -9.35
N ASP A 39 -15.42 -22.06 -10.27
CA ASP A 39 -14.29 -22.72 -10.95
C ASP A 39 -13.52 -21.77 -11.88
N TYR A 40 -14.18 -20.84 -12.54
CA TYR A 40 -13.53 -19.84 -13.39
C TYR A 40 -12.52 -18.99 -12.60
N PHE A 41 -12.92 -18.50 -11.41
CA PHE A 41 -12.04 -17.70 -10.56
C PHE A 41 -10.88 -18.53 -10.01
N LYS A 42 -11.11 -19.80 -9.66
CA LYS A 42 -10.06 -20.72 -9.20
C LYS A 42 -9.04 -21.02 -10.29
N GLU A 43 -9.50 -21.37 -11.50
CA GLU A 43 -8.62 -21.67 -12.64
C GLU A 43 -7.75 -20.47 -13.04
N LYS A 44 -8.32 -19.26 -12.97
CA LYS A 44 -7.61 -18.02 -13.29
C LYS A 44 -6.81 -17.47 -12.13
N ASN A 45 -6.83 -18.08 -10.95
CA ASN A 45 -6.20 -17.60 -9.72
C ASN A 45 -6.63 -16.16 -9.35
N LEU A 46 -7.91 -15.85 -9.54
CA LEU A 46 -8.49 -14.55 -9.24
C LEU A 46 -9.02 -14.53 -7.80
N TYR A 47 -8.44 -13.67 -6.99
CA TYR A 47 -8.79 -13.52 -5.58
C TYR A 47 -9.01 -12.05 -5.23
N PRO A 48 -9.80 -11.73 -4.20
CA PRO A 48 -9.94 -10.37 -3.72
C PRO A 48 -8.58 -9.73 -3.42
N ASN A 49 -8.39 -8.52 -3.93
CA ASN A 49 -7.20 -7.72 -3.66
C ASN A 49 -7.43 -6.76 -2.48
N VAL A 50 -6.44 -5.90 -2.20
CA VAL A 50 -6.52 -4.91 -1.11
C VAL A 50 -7.67 -3.91 -1.31
N ASP A 51 -8.04 -3.61 -2.56
CA ASP A 51 -9.04 -2.58 -2.87
C ASP A 51 -10.48 -3.07 -2.68
N PHE A 52 -10.68 -4.39 -2.63
CA PHE A 52 -12.03 -4.97 -2.51
C PHE A 52 -12.76 -4.52 -1.24
N TYR A 53 -12.08 -4.46 -0.10
CA TYR A 53 -12.66 -4.03 1.18
C TYR A 53 -12.35 -2.57 1.53
N SER A 54 -11.31 -1.96 0.96
CA SER A 54 -10.88 -0.61 1.32
C SER A 54 -11.95 0.45 1.03
N GLY A 55 -12.68 0.33 -0.08
CA GLY A 55 -13.78 1.23 -0.40
C GLY A 55 -14.91 1.21 0.64
N ILE A 56 -15.20 0.04 1.19
CA ILE A 56 -16.22 -0.12 2.24
C ILE A 56 -15.79 0.57 3.52
N ILE A 57 -14.51 0.43 3.91
CA ILE A 57 -13.94 1.13 5.07
C ILE A 57 -14.01 2.64 4.89
N LEU A 58 -13.53 3.15 3.75
CA LEU A 58 -13.51 4.59 3.46
C LEU A 58 -14.92 5.18 3.51
N LYS A 59 -15.91 4.47 2.95
CA LYS A 59 -17.31 4.87 3.01
C LYS A 59 -17.83 4.88 4.45
N ALA A 60 -17.51 3.87 5.25
CA ALA A 60 -17.90 3.80 6.68
C ALA A 60 -17.29 4.92 7.51
N LEU A 61 -16.11 5.42 7.14
CA LEU A 61 -15.45 6.58 7.73
C LEU A 61 -16.02 7.93 7.23
N GLY A 62 -17.05 7.91 6.38
CA GLY A 62 -17.67 9.12 5.84
C GLY A 62 -16.91 9.80 4.71
N ILE A 63 -15.92 9.10 4.14
CA ILE A 63 -15.13 9.63 3.02
C ILE A 63 -15.94 9.47 1.72
N PRO A 64 -16.18 10.55 0.97
CA PRO A 64 -16.91 10.45 -0.29
C PRO A 64 -16.12 9.67 -1.34
N VAL A 65 -16.81 8.94 -2.20
CA VAL A 65 -16.20 8.06 -3.23
C VAL A 65 -15.21 8.83 -4.13
N SER A 66 -15.51 10.10 -4.43
CA SER A 66 -14.63 10.97 -5.23
C SER A 66 -13.26 11.21 -4.59
N MET A 67 -13.12 10.98 -3.28
CA MET A 67 -11.87 11.16 -2.53
C MET A 67 -11.07 9.86 -2.34
N PHE A 68 -11.55 8.73 -2.81
CA PHE A 68 -10.86 7.45 -2.62
C PHE A 68 -9.50 7.44 -3.31
N THR A 69 -9.44 7.81 -4.59
CA THR A 69 -8.16 7.91 -5.32
C THR A 69 -7.20 8.93 -4.72
N PRO A 70 -7.62 10.17 -4.38
CA PRO A 70 -6.76 11.11 -3.65
C PRO A 70 -6.18 10.55 -2.35
N ILE A 71 -6.96 9.82 -1.55
CA ILE A 71 -6.47 9.20 -0.31
C ILE A 71 -5.43 8.13 -0.58
N PHE A 72 -5.62 7.30 -1.60
CA PHE A 72 -4.60 6.34 -2.04
C PHE A 72 -3.32 7.06 -2.49
N ALA A 73 -3.43 8.18 -3.20
CA ALA A 73 -2.27 8.97 -3.61
C ALA A 73 -1.51 9.53 -2.40
N VAL A 74 -2.21 10.05 -1.38
CA VAL A 74 -1.60 10.50 -0.12
C VAL A 74 -0.81 9.35 0.53
N GLY A 75 -1.43 8.19 0.68
CA GLY A 75 -0.76 7.01 1.27
C GLY A 75 0.43 6.52 0.43
N ARG A 76 0.36 6.65 -0.89
CA ARG A 76 1.41 6.24 -1.82
C ARG A 76 2.58 7.24 -1.91
N THR A 77 2.39 8.48 -1.53
CA THR A 77 3.41 9.54 -1.64
C THR A 77 4.72 9.15 -0.96
N VAL A 78 4.66 8.50 0.20
CA VAL A 78 5.87 8.01 0.90
C VAL A 78 6.64 6.99 0.04
N GLY A 79 5.90 6.09 -0.64
CA GLY A 79 6.52 5.12 -1.54
C GLY A 79 7.17 5.78 -2.76
N TRP A 80 6.51 6.78 -3.35
CA TRP A 80 7.08 7.56 -4.46
C TRP A 80 8.34 8.30 -4.05
N LEU A 81 8.33 8.95 -2.88
CA LEU A 81 9.51 9.65 -2.36
C LEU A 81 10.67 8.68 -2.08
N SER A 82 10.37 7.49 -1.56
CA SER A 82 11.40 6.48 -1.32
C SER A 82 12.04 6.00 -2.62
N GLN A 83 11.25 5.69 -3.64
CA GLN A 83 11.75 5.27 -4.94
C GLN A 83 12.50 6.38 -5.67
N TRP A 84 11.96 7.61 -5.61
CA TRP A 84 12.65 8.77 -6.17
C TRP A 84 14.02 8.97 -5.52
N LYS A 85 14.10 8.84 -4.18
CA LYS A 85 15.35 8.93 -3.46
C LYS A 85 16.36 7.87 -3.90
N GLU A 86 15.95 6.61 -3.98
CA GLU A 86 16.80 5.54 -4.48
C GLU A 86 17.30 5.83 -5.90
N MET A 87 16.42 6.32 -6.76
CA MET A 87 16.72 6.67 -8.13
C MET A 87 17.79 7.76 -8.24
N ILE A 88 17.70 8.84 -7.46
CA ILE A 88 18.69 9.93 -7.51
C ILE A 88 20.03 9.57 -6.85
N GLU A 89 20.05 8.58 -5.97
CA GLU A 89 21.25 8.07 -5.32
C GLU A 89 21.97 6.99 -6.18
N ASP A 90 21.34 6.50 -7.24
CA ASP A 90 21.90 5.51 -8.16
C ASP A 90 22.67 6.20 -9.30
N ASN A 91 23.98 6.06 -9.32
CA ASN A 91 24.86 6.63 -10.34
C ASN A 91 24.63 6.01 -11.74
N GLU A 92 24.02 4.83 -11.81
CA GLU A 92 23.72 4.13 -13.07
C GLU A 92 22.27 4.34 -13.53
N PHE A 93 21.55 5.25 -12.86
CA PHE A 93 20.15 5.52 -13.19
C PHE A 93 19.94 5.85 -14.65
N LYS A 94 19.04 5.12 -15.28
CA LYS A 94 18.57 5.38 -16.65
C LYS A 94 17.05 5.25 -16.68
N ILE A 95 16.40 6.13 -17.40
CA ILE A 95 14.96 5.98 -17.69
C ILE A 95 14.80 4.78 -18.62
N THR A 96 14.52 3.63 -18.04
CA THR A 96 14.31 2.38 -18.77
C THR A 96 13.02 1.71 -18.33
N ARG A 97 12.55 0.76 -19.14
CA ARG A 97 11.50 -0.16 -18.71
C ARG A 97 12.15 -1.18 -17.75
N PRO A 98 11.90 -1.12 -16.43
CA PRO A 98 12.65 -1.93 -15.49
C PRO A 98 12.35 -3.41 -15.68
N ARG A 99 13.42 -4.22 -15.75
CA ARG A 99 13.38 -5.65 -15.45
C ARG A 99 14.08 -5.81 -14.10
N GLN A 100 13.28 -5.90 -13.05
CA GLN A 100 13.81 -5.85 -11.69
C GLN A 100 14.31 -7.21 -11.24
N LEU A 101 15.54 -7.26 -10.76
CA LEU A 101 16.07 -8.33 -9.95
C LEU A 101 16.18 -7.82 -8.51
N TYR A 102 15.46 -8.44 -7.58
CA TYR A 102 15.57 -8.07 -6.17
C TYR A 102 16.93 -8.52 -5.63
N THR A 103 17.75 -7.57 -5.20
CA THR A 103 19.07 -7.79 -4.62
C THR A 103 19.13 -7.56 -3.11
N GLY A 104 18.01 -7.21 -2.49
CA GLY A 104 17.91 -6.97 -1.05
C GLY A 104 17.81 -8.25 -0.21
N GLU A 105 17.78 -8.10 1.09
CA GLU A 105 17.60 -9.20 2.05
C GLU A 105 16.21 -9.85 1.87
N LYS A 106 16.19 -11.17 1.71
CA LYS A 106 14.94 -11.93 1.48
C LYS A 106 14.06 -12.02 2.74
N ASP A 107 14.68 -12.14 3.92
CA ASP A 107 14.00 -12.34 5.19
C ASP A 107 14.31 -11.19 6.15
N LYS A 108 13.74 -10.04 5.88
CA LYS A 108 13.95 -8.84 6.69
C LYS A 108 12.92 -8.76 7.81
N ASN A 109 13.38 -8.81 9.05
CA ASN A 109 12.52 -8.60 10.20
C ASN A 109 12.11 -7.11 10.32
N TYR A 110 10.87 -6.88 10.72
CA TYR A 110 10.40 -5.53 11.02
C TYR A 110 11.13 -5.00 12.26
N ARG A 111 11.77 -3.83 12.12
CA ARG A 111 12.32 -3.07 13.26
C ARG A 111 11.39 -1.89 13.56
N GLY A 112 11.02 -1.75 14.82
CA GLY A 112 10.26 -0.61 15.29
C GLY A 112 10.97 0.72 15.00
N VAL A 113 10.22 1.83 14.92
CA VAL A 113 10.80 3.15 14.60
C VAL A 113 11.86 3.55 15.62
N SER A 114 11.71 3.17 16.90
CA SER A 114 12.67 3.41 18.00
C SER A 114 13.97 2.63 17.88
N GLU A 115 13.95 1.51 17.15
CA GLU A 115 15.11 0.61 16.97
C GLU A 115 15.91 0.92 15.70
N ARG A 116 15.40 1.87 14.88
CA ARG A 116 16.08 2.26 13.65
C ARG A 116 17.14 3.32 13.94
N GLU A 117 18.31 3.15 13.31
CA GLU A 117 19.32 4.21 13.33
C GLU A 117 18.73 5.52 12.83
N LYS A 118 18.80 6.58 13.62
CA LYS A 118 18.45 7.94 13.22
C LYS A 118 19.47 8.39 12.17
N LYS A 119 19.21 8.18 10.89
CA LYS A 119 19.98 8.86 9.86
C LYS A 119 19.83 10.36 10.08
N SER A 120 20.94 11.03 10.39
CA SER A 120 20.97 12.47 10.68
C SER A 120 20.30 13.27 9.56
N ILE A 121 19.48 14.27 9.93
CA ILE A 121 18.90 15.28 9.02
C ILE A 121 20.01 15.98 8.21
N PHE A 122 21.25 16.01 8.72
CA PHE A 122 22.42 16.52 8.00
C PHE A 122 22.69 15.78 6.69
N ASN A 123 22.40 14.48 6.57
CA ASN A 123 22.52 13.76 5.32
C ASN A 123 21.46 14.19 4.27
N LEU A 124 20.30 14.64 4.71
CA LEU A 124 19.28 15.23 3.82
C LEU A 124 19.70 16.64 3.31
N LEU A 125 20.40 17.41 4.15
CA LEU A 125 20.91 18.74 3.80
C LEU A 125 22.13 18.65 2.87
N TRP A 126 22.94 17.60 2.99
CA TRP A 126 24.05 17.32 2.08
C TRP A 126 23.56 17.05 0.65
N LEU A 127 22.46 16.30 0.49
CA LEU A 127 21.80 16.07 -0.79
C LEU A 127 21.35 17.37 -1.44
N LYS A 128 20.83 18.32 -0.64
CA LYS A 128 20.43 19.65 -1.14
C LYS A 128 21.62 20.44 -1.69
N LYS A 129 22.80 20.29 -1.07
CA LYS A 129 24.03 21.02 -1.46
C LYS A 129 24.64 20.45 -2.74
N THR A 130 24.53 19.13 -2.95
CA THR A 130 25.01 18.48 -4.18
C THR A 130 24.14 18.84 -5.39
N PHE A 131 22.84 18.99 -5.19
CA PHE A 131 21.90 19.35 -6.25
C PHE A 131 22.05 20.83 -6.71
N LEU A 132 22.41 21.73 -5.80
CA LEU A 132 22.56 23.16 -6.11
C LEU A 132 23.93 23.52 -6.72
N ASN A 133 24.93 22.63 -6.57
CA ASN A 133 26.27 22.87 -7.11
C ASN A 133 26.50 22.23 -8.49
N ASN A 134 25.53 21.50 -9.05
CA ASN A 134 25.58 20.88 -10.36
C ASN A 134 24.62 21.55 -11.38
N GLN A 135 24.16 22.76 -11.10
CA GLN A 135 23.54 23.68 -12.06
C GLN A 135 24.51 24.84 -12.28
#